data_76e7e0ca0303fd4ec95e44b7d3e57368
#
_entry.id   76e7e0ca0303fd4ec95e44b7d3e57368
#
_cell.length_a   1.000
_cell.length_b   1.000
_cell.length_c   1.000
_cell.angle_alpha   90.00
_cell.angle_beta   90.00
_cell.angle_gamma   90.00
#
_symmetry.space_group_name_H-M   'P 1'
#
loop_
_entity.id
_entity.type
_entity.pdbx_description
1 polymer ?
#
loop_
_entity_poly.entity_id
_entity_poly.type
_entity_poly.pdbx_seq_one_letter_code
_entity_poly.pdbx_strand_id
1 'polypeptide(L)'
;MRKPLFTGCGTALITPFKNGEVDYEALDKLVEDQIAKGVSALIAVGTTGEPATMTWEEHLAVIRRVVEKADHRVPVIAGTGSNATSEAVYAAKHSAEFGADAQLVVTPYYNKTSQAGLVAHFNAIADAATLPVIVYNVPSRTGLNIGPEALAEICQHENVIAVKEANSDVAQAMEKLRLCGDKVDFYCGNDDLIVPTIACGFKGVISVLSNVLPAETSQMAKLALEGKNAEAAAIQLKLLPFVNALFSETSPIPVKAALAKMGLCEDELRLPLVPMQEGPRQKMYAIMRELGLIA
;
A
#
# COMPACT_ATOMS: atom_id res chain seq x y z
N MET A 1 19.87 14.28 7.78
CA MET A 1 18.95 13.28 7.20
C MET A 1 17.55 13.88 7.15
N ARG A 2 16.83 13.72 6.07
CA ARG A 2 15.44 14.17 5.96
C ARG A 2 14.57 13.37 6.93
N LYS A 3 13.53 14.01 7.52
CA LYS A 3 12.54 13.31 8.34
C LYS A 3 11.69 12.41 7.40
N PRO A 4 11.50 11.13 7.70
CA PRO A 4 10.59 10.26 6.95
C PRO A 4 9.17 10.86 6.89
N LEU A 5 8.44 10.59 5.79
CA LEU A 5 7.04 11.01 5.68
C LEU A 5 6.22 10.40 6.82
N PHE A 6 6.44 9.12 7.09
CA PHE A 6 5.94 8.42 8.28
C PHE A 6 6.91 7.31 8.70
N THR A 7 6.71 6.76 9.88
CA THR A 7 7.35 5.51 10.35
C THR A 7 6.28 4.62 10.95
N GLY A 8 6.43 3.31 10.81
CA GLY A 8 5.45 2.34 11.32
C GLY A 8 4.52 1.80 10.23
N CYS A 9 3.22 1.81 10.48
CA CYS A 9 2.23 1.19 9.59
C CYS A 9 1.45 2.23 8.78
N GLY A 10 1.55 2.15 7.44
CA GLY A 10 0.63 2.80 6.52
C GLY A 10 -0.36 1.78 5.96
N THR A 11 -1.65 2.10 5.90
CA THR A 11 -2.67 1.20 5.38
C THR A 11 -2.97 1.46 3.92
N ALA A 12 -2.75 0.45 3.07
CA ALA A 12 -3.26 0.44 1.70
C ALA A 12 -4.79 0.20 1.76
N LEU A 13 -5.56 1.28 1.85
CA LEU A 13 -7.01 1.23 2.04
C LEU A 13 -7.71 0.48 0.89
N ILE A 14 -8.71 -0.34 1.25
CA ILE A 14 -9.72 -0.74 0.27
C ILE A 14 -10.58 0.46 -0.11
N THR A 15 -11.20 0.41 -1.28
CA THR A 15 -12.34 1.28 -1.62
C THR A 15 -13.62 0.45 -1.49
N PRO A 16 -14.48 0.74 -0.51
CA PRO A 16 -15.77 0.08 -0.39
C PRO A 16 -16.67 0.42 -1.58
N PHE A 17 -17.35 -0.57 -2.12
CA PHE A 17 -18.41 -0.39 -3.12
C PHE A 17 -19.75 -0.84 -2.58
N LYS A 18 -20.82 -0.21 -3.08
CA LYS A 18 -22.20 -0.59 -2.80
C LYS A 18 -23.09 -0.22 -4.00
N ASN A 19 -23.81 -1.20 -4.53
CA ASN A 19 -24.66 -1.04 -5.71
C ASN A 19 -23.92 -0.48 -6.95
N GLY A 20 -22.67 -0.88 -7.15
CA GLY A 20 -21.81 -0.45 -8.27
C GLY A 20 -21.06 0.86 -8.05
N GLU A 21 -21.37 1.61 -7.00
CA GLU A 21 -20.79 2.92 -6.69
C GLU A 21 -19.85 2.87 -5.47
N VAL A 22 -19.05 3.91 -5.27
CA VAL A 22 -18.19 4.06 -4.08
C VAL A 22 -19.07 4.31 -2.85
N ASP A 23 -18.93 3.47 -1.82
CA ASP A 23 -19.58 3.66 -0.51
C ASP A 23 -18.73 4.59 0.36
N TYR A 24 -18.97 5.89 0.23
CA TYR A 24 -18.26 6.91 1.01
C TYR A 24 -18.54 6.84 2.51
N GLU A 25 -19.70 6.33 2.93
CA GLU A 25 -20.01 6.18 4.35
C GLU A 25 -19.15 5.07 4.99
N ALA A 26 -19.02 3.93 4.31
CA ALA A 26 -18.14 2.87 4.75
C ALA A 26 -16.66 3.30 4.68
N LEU A 27 -16.26 4.05 3.65
CA LEU A 27 -14.90 4.58 3.53
C LEU A 27 -14.56 5.51 4.71
N ASP A 28 -15.46 6.41 5.08
CA ASP A 28 -15.27 7.31 6.22
C ASP A 28 -15.07 6.56 7.54
N LYS A 29 -15.87 5.53 7.77
CA LYS A 29 -15.76 4.68 8.96
C LYS A 29 -14.43 3.93 9.00
N LEU A 30 -13.97 3.42 7.83
CA LEU A 30 -12.67 2.78 7.73
C LEU A 30 -11.52 3.75 8.02
N VAL A 31 -11.54 4.96 7.47
CA VAL A 31 -10.54 5.99 7.74
C VAL A 31 -10.45 6.31 9.23
N GLU A 32 -11.61 6.54 9.89
CA GLU A 32 -11.66 6.82 11.32
C GLU A 32 -11.13 5.65 12.16
N ASP A 33 -11.52 4.42 11.84
CA ASP A 33 -11.08 3.22 12.55
C ASP A 33 -9.56 3.02 12.43
N GLN A 34 -9.00 3.22 11.24
CA GLN A 34 -7.56 3.14 11.00
C GLN A 34 -6.79 4.16 11.86
N ILE A 35 -7.22 5.42 11.85
CA ILE A 35 -6.58 6.49 12.62
C ILE A 35 -6.71 6.22 14.13
N ALA A 36 -7.90 5.86 14.60
CA ALA A 36 -8.15 5.58 16.00
C ALA A 36 -7.32 4.39 16.53
N LYS A 37 -6.99 3.43 15.65
CA LYS A 37 -6.16 2.26 15.98
C LYS A 37 -4.66 2.47 15.75
N GLY A 38 -4.24 3.70 15.44
CA GLY A 38 -2.86 4.14 15.48
C GLY A 38 -2.04 3.83 14.23
N VAL A 39 -2.65 3.76 13.04
CA VAL A 39 -1.88 3.73 11.79
C VAL A 39 -1.16 5.07 11.59
N SER A 40 -0.01 5.02 10.94
CA SER A 40 0.87 6.17 10.76
C SER A 40 0.68 6.89 9.42
N ALA A 41 -0.05 6.28 8.48
CA ALA A 41 -0.37 6.84 7.16
C ALA A 41 -1.54 6.11 6.51
N LEU A 42 -2.23 6.77 5.58
CA LEU A 42 -3.28 6.17 4.75
C LEU A 42 -2.89 6.24 3.28
N ILE A 43 -3.06 5.15 2.56
CA ILE A 43 -2.81 5.10 1.12
C ILE A 43 -4.17 4.95 0.42
N ALA A 44 -4.62 6.04 -0.19
CA ALA A 44 -5.85 6.08 -0.96
C ALA A 44 -5.61 5.59 -2.39
N VAL A 45 -6.51 4.78 -2.91
CA VAL A 45 -6.51 4.25 -4.29
C VAL A 45 -5.17 3.68 -4.77
N GLY A 46 -4.39 3.08 -3.84
CA GLY A 46 -3.35 2.13 -4.23
C GLY A 46 -3.99 0.88 -4.84
N THR A 47 -3.20 -0.11 -5.22
CA THR A 47 -3.71 -1.36 -5.84
C THR A 47 -4.87 -2.00 -5.06
N THR A 48 -4.80 -1.99 -3.73
CA THR A 48 -5.84 -2.52 -2.83
C THR A 48 -7.16 -1.75 -2.93
N GLY A 49 -7.10 -0.48 -3.34
CA GLY A 49 -8.27 0.39 -3.54
C GLY A 49 -8.94 0.23 -4.92
N GLU A 50 -8.56 -0.75 -5.74
CA GLU A 50 -9.15 -1.05 -7.06
C GLU A 50 -9.14 0.12 -8.07
N PRO A 51 -8.03 0.90 -8.20
CA PRO A 51 -8.01 2.07 -9.08
C PRO A 51 -8.22 1.75 -10.56
N ALA A 52 -7.86 0.53 -10.99
CA ALA A 52 -7.94 0.12 -12.39
C ALA A 52 -9.39 0.02 -12.93
N THR A 53 -10.39 -0.03 -12.05
CA THR A 53 -11.81 -0.13 -12.41
C THR A 53 -12.59 1.15 -12.11
N MET A 54 -11.90 2.20 -11.70
CA MET A 54 -12.47 3.53 -11.46
C MET A 54 -12.29 4.43 -12.68
N THR A 55 -13.24 5.31 -12.91
CA THR A 55 -13.00 6.49 -13.74
C THR A 55 -12.02 7.43 -13.05
N TRP A 56 -11.33 8.29 -13.77
CA TRP A 56 -10.46 9.30 -13.15
C TRP A 56 -11.21 10.22 -12.19
N GLU A 57 -12.47 10.52 -12.47
CA GLU A 57 -13.32 11.32 -11.60
C GLU A 57 -13.57 10.62 -10.25
N GLU A 58 -13.96 9.35 -10.28
CA GLU A 58 -14.12 8.53 -9.06
C GLU A 58 -12.80 8.39 -8.29
N HIS A 59 -11.72 8.12 -9.00
CA HIS A 59 -10.37 7.95 -8.43
C HIS A 59 -9.97 9.21 -7.62
N LEU A 60 -10.08 10.38 -8.24
CA LEU A 60 -9.75 11.67 -7.60
C LEU A 60 -10.74 12.02 -6.47
N ALA A 61 -12.03 11.67 -6.63
CA ALA A 61 -13.03 11.89 -5.58
C ALA A 61 -12.76 11.04 -4.32
N VAL A 62 -12.29 9.79 -4.48
CA VAL A 62 -11.87 8.94 -3.36
C VAL A 62 -10.64 9.52 -2.65
N ILE A 63 -9.62 9.98 -3.39
CA ILE A 63 -8.45 10.66 -2.78
C ILE A 63 -8.91 11.85 -1.96
N ARG A 64 -9.71 12.74 -2.56
CA ARG A 64 -10.26 13.91 -1.88
C ARG A 64 -10.98 13.53 -0.59
N ARG A 65 -11.85 12.52 -0.65
CA ARG A 65 -12.61 12.08 0.53
C ARG A 65 -11.72 11.58 1.65
N VAL A 66 -10.70 10.78 1.34
CA VAL A 66 -9.75 10.29 2.35
C VAL A 66 -8.96 11.45 2.97
N VAL A 67 -8.50 12.43 2.17
CA VAL A 67 -7.79 13.62 2.67
C VAL A 67 -8.68 14.44 3.60
N GLU A 68 -9.89 14.78 3.16
CA GLU A 68 -10.87 15.53 3.96
C GLU A 68 -11.17 14.81 5.29
N LYS A 69 -11.34 13.48 5.22
CA LYS A 69 -11.68 12.68 6.40
C LYS A 69 -10.50 12.47 7.34
N ALA A 70 -9.29 12.35 6.81
CA ALA A 70 -8.07 12.24 7.62
C ALA A 70 -7.77 13.54 8.39
N ASP A 71 -8.14 14.69 7.84
CA ASP A 71 -8.01 16.01 8.47
C ASP A 71 -6.61 16.25 9.06
N HIS A 72 -5.57 15.99 8.26
CA HIS A 72 -4.16 16.12 8.64
C HIS A 72 -3.70 15.35 9.90
N ARG A 73 -4.54 14.45 10.44
CA ARG A 73 -4.17 13.61 11.61
C ARG A 73 -3.08 12.62 11.30
N VAL A 74 -3.04 12.12 10.08
CA VAL A 74 -1.99 11.28 9.51
C VAL A 74 -1.78 11.65 8.05
N PRO A 75 -0.58 11.48 7.47
CA PRO A 75 -0.36 11.74 6.06
C PRO A 75 -1.20 10.81 5.17
N VAL A 76 -1.72 11.39 4.07
CA VAL A 76 -2.44 10.68 3.03
C VAL A 76 -1.60 10.59 1.77
N ILE A 77 -1.39 9.38 1.29
CA ILE A 77 -0.60 9.06 0.10
C ILE A 77 -1.56 8.64 -1.01
N ALA A 78 -1.57 9.38 -2.10
CA ALA A 78 -2.44 9.11 -3.24
C ALA A 78 -1.80 8.11 -4.22
N GLY A 79 -2.50 7.05 -4.59
CA GLY A 79 -2.10 6.15 -5.67
C GLY A 79 -2.30 6.82 -7.03
N THR A 80 -1.22 7.14 -7.75
CA THR A 80 -1.28 7.91 -9.01
C THR A 80 -0.59 7.20 -10.17
N GLY A 81 -0.02 6.01 -9.94
CA GLY A 81 0.69 5.25 -10.97
C GLY A 81 -0.22 4.73 -12.07
N SER A 82 0.26 4.82 -13.31
CA SER A 82 -0.36 4.22 -14.51
C SER A 82 0.73 3.61 -15.39
N ASN A 83 0.35 2.69 -16.27
CA ASN A 83 1.24 2.14 -17.31
C ASN A 83 1.40 3.09 -18.50
N ALA A 84 0.67 4.21 -18.53
CA ALA A 84 0.88 5.34 -19.43
C ALA A 84 1.48 6.51 -18.65
N THR A 85 2.70 6.95 -19.01
CA THR A 85 3.39 8.05 -18.32
C THR A 85 2.54 9.33 -18.28
N SER A 86 1.82 9.64 -19.37
CA SER A 86 0.95 10.83 -19.44
C SER A 86 -0.20 10.79 -18.44
N GLU A 87 -0.80 9.63 -18.20
CA GLU A 87 -1.86 9.45 -17.21
C GLU A 87 -1.31 9.57 -15.79
N ALA A 88 -0.16 8.96 -15.51
CA ALA A 88 0.49 9.08 -14.20
C ALA A 88 0.85 10.55 -13.89
N VAL A 89 1.33 11.30 -14.88
CA VAL A 89 1.58 12.74 -14.79
C VAL A 89 0.29 13.52 -14.54
N TYR A 90 -0.80 13.17 -15.24
CA TYR A 90 -2.11 13.79 -15.03
C TYR A 90 -2.61 13.58 -13.60
N ALA A 91 -2.64 12.32 -13.14
CA ALA A 91 -3.08 11.97 -11.80
C ALA A 91 -2.21 12.63 -10.70
N ALA A 92 -0.89 12.68 -10.92
CA ALA A 92 0.06 13.31 -10.01
C ALA A 92 -0.23 14.80 -9.80
N LYS A 93 -0.57 15.53 -10.86
CA LYS A 93 -0.90 16.96 -10.79
C LYS A 93 -2.22 17.20 -10.03
N HIS A 94 -3.24 16.41 -10.32
CA HIS A 94 -4.58 16.63 -9.74
C HIS A 94 -4.66 16.15 -8.28
N SER A 95 -3.93 15.11 -7.88
CA SER A 95 -3.92 14.68 -6.48
C SER A 95 -3.38 15.73 -5.51
N ALA A 96 -2.50 16.61 -5.97
CA ALA A 96 -2.00 17.74 -5.18
C ALA A 96 -3.09 18.78 -4.86
N GLU A 97 -4.06 18.94 -5.74
CA GLU A 97 -5.16 19.90 -5.57
C GLU A 97 -6.07 19.56 -4.37
N PHE A 98 -6.04 18.31 -3.91
CA PHE A 98 -6.86 17.86 -2.79
C PHE A 98 -6.10 17.74 -1.47
N GLY A 99 -4.83 18.17 -1.44
CA GLY A 99 -4.05 18.23 -0.20
C GLY A 99 -3.46 16.88 0.24
N ALA A 100 -3.25 15.94 -0.68
CA ALA A 100 -2.46 14.74 -0.39
C ALA A 100 -1.01 15.11 -0.04
N ASP A 101 -0.35 14.32 0.83
CA ASP A 101 1.00 14.60 1.32
C ASP A 101 2.10 14.00 0.44
N ALA A 102 1.77 12.95 -0.30
CA ALA A 102 2.67 12.28 -1.25
C ALA A 102 1.86 11.44 -2.26
N GLN A 103 2.56 10.89 -3.24
CA GLN A 103 1.97 10.00 -4.21
C GLN A 103 2.72 8.67 -4.32
N LEU A 104 1.96 7.57 -4.48
CA LEU A 104 2.47 6.23 -4.69
C LEU A 104 2.36 5.88 -6.17
N VAL A 105 3.52 5.67 -6.83
CA VAL A 105 3.60 5.44 -8.27
C VAL A 105 4.12 4.03 -8.52
N VAL A 106 3.25 3.15 -9.03
CA VAL A 106 3.61 1.78 -9.41
C VAL A 106 4.37 1.76 -10.74
N THR A 107 5.28 0.79 -10.90
CA THR A 107 5.94 0.54 -12.19
C THR A 107 4.93 0.26 -13.29
N PRO A 108 5.19 0.63 -14.57
CA PRO A 108 4.32 0.29 -15.68
C PRO A 108 4.05 -1.21 -15.74
N TYR A 109 2.78 -1.57 -15.77
CA TYR A 109 2.28 -2.94 -15.87
C TYR A 109 1.81 -3.24 -17.29
N TYR A 110 1.78 -4.51 -17.69
CA TYR A 110 1.33 -5.01 -18.98
C TYR A 110 2.26 -4.62 -20.16
N ASN A 111 2.34 -3.33 -20.54
CA ASN A 111 3.21 -2.86 -21.62
C ASN A 111 4.71 -2.91 -21.28
N LYS A 112 5.06 -3.02 -19.98
CA LYS A 112 6.43 -3.13 -19.46
C LYS A 112 7.39 -2.08 -20.06
N THR A 113 8.66 -2.15 -19.72
CA THR A 113 9.72 -1.34 -20.31
C THR A 113 11.09 -1.88 -19.91
N SER A 114 12.18 -1.30 -20.43
CA SER A 114 13.55 -1.54 -19.98
C SER A 114 13.87 -0.79 -18.69
N GLN A 115 15.01 -1.08 -18.06
CA GLN A 115 15.47 -0.35 -16.86
C GLN A 115 15.66 1.14 -17.16
N ALA A 116 16.24 1.50 -18.34
CA ALA A 116 16.35 2.89 -18.78
C ALA A 116 14.96 3.55 -18.99
N GLY A 117 13.98 2.80 -19.49
CA GLY A 117 12.60 3.28 -19.62
C GLY A 117 11.91 3.49 -18.27
N LEU A 118 12.23 2.69 -17.23
CA LEU A 118 11.78 2.94 -15.87
C LEU A 118 12.34 4.26 -15.32
N VAL A 119 13.64 4.51 -15.50
CA VAL A 119 14.27 5.77 -15.10
C VAL A 119 13.58 6.95 -15.77
N ALA A 120 13.39 6.90 -17.09
CA ALA A 120 12.73 7.95 -17.84
C ALA A 120 11.27 8.17 -17.39
N HIS A 121 10.53 7.09 -17.13
CA HIS A 121 9.15 7.13 -16.65
C HIS A 121 9.03 7.84 -15.29
N PHE A 122 9.82 7.40 -14.30
CA PHE A 122 9.77 7.97 -12.96
C PHE A 122 10.29 9.41 -12.91
N ASN A 123 11.33 9.74 -13.67
CA ASN A 123 11.84 11.11 -13.77
C ASN A 123 10.79 12.05 -14.38
N ALA A 124 10.12 11.64 -15.47
CA ALA A 124 9.07 12.45 -16.08
C ALA A 124 7.87 12.70 -15.14
N ILE A 125 7.52 11.73 -14.28
CA ILE A 125 6.48 11.90 -13.27
C ILE A 125 6.98 12.81 -12.15
N ALA A 126 8.19 12.60 -11.65
CA ALA A 126 8.76 13.38 -10.58
C ALA A 126 9.02 14.84 -10.95
N ASP A 127 9.42 15.11 -12.22
CA ASP A 127 9.57 16.45 -12.78
C ASP A 127 8.23 17.22 -12.82
N ALA A 128 7.14 16.50 -13.14
CA ALA A 128 5.82 17.11 -13.29
C ALA A 128 5.04 17.23 -11.98
N ALA A 129 5.41 16.46 -10.97
CA ALA A 129 4.69 16.34 -9.72
C ALA A 129 5.08 17.44 -8.73
N THR A 130 4.08 18.04 -8.10
CA THR A 130 4.25 18.96 -6.96
C THR A 130 4.32 18.22 -5.63
N LEU A 131 3.82 16.99 -5.57
CA LEU A 131 3.88 16.11 -4.40
C LEU A 131 5.11 15.20 -4.45
N PRO A 132 5.68 14.87 -3.29
CA PRO A 132 6.73 13.86 -3.19
C PRO A 132 6.29 12.50 -3.76
N VAL A 133 7.22 11.83 -4.44
CA VAL A 133 6.99 10.53 -5.10
C VAL A 133 7.52 9.38 -4.26
N ILE A 134 6.67 8.37 -4.07
CA ILE A 134 7.02 7.05 -3.53
C ILE A 134 7.00 6.05 -4.69
N VAL A 135 8.15 5.53 -5.06
CA VAL A 135 8.29 4.51 -6.10
C VAL A 135 7.73 3.19 -5.60
N TYR A 136 6.85 2.55 -6.37
CA TYR A 136 6.30 1.26 -5.98
C TYR A 136 6.74 0.14 -6.92
N ASN A 137 7.54 -0.77 -6.39
CA ASN A 137 8.03 -1.96 -7.07
C ASN A 137 7.23 -3.19 -6.63
N VAL A 138 6.49 -3.83 -7.54
CA VAL A 138 5.67 -5.02 -7.27
C VAL A 138 5.69 -5.99 -8.45
N PRO A 139 6.81 -6.69 -8.68
CA PRO A 139 7.02 -7.50 -9.87
C PRO A 139 6.01 -8.65 -10.02
N SER A 140 5.46 -9.18 -8.94
CA SER A 140 4.42 -10.21 -8.95
C SER A 140 3.13 -9.77 -9.64
N ARG A 141 2.85 -8.45 -9.69
CA ARG A 141 1.67 -7.88 -10.36
C ARG A 141 2.00 -7.27 -11.70
N THR A 142 3.10 -6.56 -11.81
CA THR A 142 3.44 -5.80 -13.02
C THR A 142 4.20 -6.63 -14.05
N GLY A 143 4.81 -7.75 -13.62
CA GLY A 143 5.74 -8.51 -14.45
C GLY A 143 7.02 -7.74 -14.78
N LEU A 144 7.32 -6.66 -14.05
CA LEU A 144 8.46 -5.79 -14.24
C LEU A 144 9.08 -5.46 -12.86
N ASN A 145 10.37 -5.73 -12.72
CA ASN A 145 11.12 -5.45 -11.50
C ASN A 145 12.14 -4.33 -11.76
N ILE A 146 12.21 -3.36 -10.86
CA ILE A 146 13.25 -2.33 -10.89
C ILE A 146 14.54 -2.96 -10.35
N GLY A 147 15.59 -2.96 -11.19
CA GLY A 147 16.92 -3.40 -10.76
C GLY A 147 17.56 -2.42 -9.76
N PRO A 148 18.54 -2.88 -8.96
CA PRO A 148 19.17 -2.02 -7.96
C PRO A 148 19.79 -0.74 -8.54
N GLU A 149 20.47 -0.83 -9.68
CA GLU A 149 21.13 0.31 -10.33
C GLU A 149 20.12 1.32 -10.88
N ALA A 150 19.07 0.83 -11.55
CA ALA A 150 17.99 1.70 -12.06
C ALA A 150 17.25 2.40 -10.92
N LEU A 151 17.00 1.69 -9.80
CA LEU A 151 16.40 2.31 -8.63
C LEU A 151 17.32 3.38 -8.04
N ALA A 152 18.61 3.12 -7.93
CA ALA A 152 19.59 4.08 -7.44
C ALA A 152 19.65 5.35 -8.33
N GLU A 153 19.47 5.22 -9.64
CA GLU A 153 19.37 6.34 -10.57
C GLU A 153 18.06 7.11 -10.36
N ILE A 154 16.91 6.45 -10.26
CA ILE A 154 15.61 7.08 -9.98
C ILE A 154 15.67 7.85 -8.64
N CYS A 155 16.31 7.30 -7.63
CA CYS A 155 16.45 7.93 -6.32
C CYS A 155 17.42 9.14 -6.27
N GLN A 156 18.07 9.51 -7.38
CA GLN A 156 18.80 10.79 -7.48
C GLN A 156 17.85 11.98 -7.63
N HIS A 157 16.64 11.75 -8.12
CA HIS A 157 15.66 12.81 -8.29
C HIS A 157 15.19 13.33 -6.93
N GLU A 158 15.28 14.64 -6.70
CA GLU A 158 15.00 15.28 -5.39
C GLU A 158 13.57 15.06 -4.89
N ASN A 159 12.62 14.94 -5.81
CA ASN A 159 11.21 14.71 -5.50
C ASN A 159 10.87 13.23 -5.23
N VAL A 160 11.79 12.30 -5.49
CA VAL A 160 11.66 10.89 -5.10
C VAL A 160 12.09 10.74 -3.65
N ILE A 161 11.14 10.43 -2.78
CA ILE A 161 11.39 10.42 -1.34
C ILE A 161 11.41 9.05 -0.69
N ALA A 162 10.78 8.08 -1.31
CA ALA A 162 10.70 6.75 -0.74
C ALA A 162 10.47 5.67 -1.80
N VAL A 163 10.62 4.43 -1.36
CA VAL A 163 10.33 3.22 -2.13
C VAL A 163 9.40 2.34 -1.31
N LYS A 164 8.27 1.92 -1.90
CA LYS A 164 7.52 0.74 -1.43
C LYS A 164 8.05 -0.47 -2.17
N GLU A 165 8.75 -1.34 -1.47
CA GLU A 165 9.32 -2.57 -2.03
C GLU A 165 8.41 -3.75 -1.70
N ALA A 166 7.83 -4.36 -2.74
CA ALA A 166 6.98 -5.54 -2.65
C ALA A 166 7.50 -6.71 -3.51
N ASN A 167 8.81 -6.75 -3.74
CA ASN A 167 9.48 -7.95 -4.19
C ASN A 167 9.75 -8.87 -2.99
N SER A 168 9.53 -10.17 -3.14
CA SER A 168 9.82 -11.16 -2.11
C SER A 168 11.32 -11.54 -2.01
N ASP A 169 12.14 -11.08 -2.96
CA ASP A 169 13.59 -11.23 -2.90
C ASP A 169 14.21 -10.23 -1.92
N VAL A 170 14.34 -10.67 -0.68
CA VAL A 170 14.90 -9.85 0.41
C VAL A 170 16.37 -9.49 0.14
N ALA A 171 17.15 -10.37 -0.50
CA ALA A 171 18.55 -10.08 -0.83
C ALA A 171 18.65 -8.91 -1.80
N GLN A 172 17.80 -8.88 -2.83
CA GLN A 172 17.73 -7.75 -3.76
C GLN A 172 17.23 -6.48 -3.08
N ALA A 173 16.25 -6.59 -2.17
CA ALA A 173 15.76 -5.45 -1.39
C ALA A 173 16.88 -4.82 -0.54
N MET A 174 17.76 -5.67 0.06
CA MET A 174 18.93 -5.18 0.81
C MET A 174 19.94 -4.49 -0.10
N GLU A 175 20.19 -4.99 -1.31
CA GLU A 175 21.08 -4.33 -2.27
C GLU A 175 20.55 -2.97 -2.71
N LYS A 176 19.25 -2.85 -2.95
CA LYS A 176 18.59 -1.56 -3.22
C LYS A 176 18.75 -0.59 -2.04
N LEU A 177 18.50 -1.06 -0.81
CA LEU A 177 18.68 -0.26 0.39
C LEU A 177 20.15 0.20 0.55
N ARG A 178 21.12 -0.67 0.26
CA ARG A 178 22.54 -0.32 0.30
C ARG A 178 22.91 0.79 -0.67
N LEU A 179 22.32 0.81 -1.86
CA LEU A 179 22.64 1.77 -2.93
C LEU A 179 21.97 3.13 -2.76
N CYS A 180 20.80 3.20 -2.15
CA CYS A 180 20.03 4.46 -2.09
C CYS A 180 19.29 4.71 -0.76
N GLY A 181 19.49 3.88 0.26
CA GLY A 181 18.84 4.06 1.55
C GLY A 181 19.32 5.27 2.38
N ASP A 182 20.41 5.91 1.98
CA ASP A 182 20.87 7.18 2.51
C ASP A 182 20.10 8.39 1.93
N LYS A 183 19.46 8.22 0.78
CA LYS A 183 18.71 9.25 0.05
C LYS A 183 17.22 9.16 0.23
N VAL A 184 16.67 7.93 0.23
CA VAL A 184 15.23 7.67 0.26
C VAL A 184 14.86 6.68 1.36
N ASP A 185 13.64 6.78 1.86
CA ASP A 185 13.11 5.84 2.83
C ASP A 185 12.55 4.58 2.14
N PHE A 186 12.65 3.42 2.80
CA PHE A 186 12.07 2.18 2.31
C PHE A 186 10.91 1.74 3.19
N TYR A 187 9.80 1.32 2.55
CA TYR A 187 8.63 0.71 3.18
C TYR A 187 8.41 -0.69 2.62
N CYS A 188 8.17 -1.64 3.50
CA CYS A 188 7.79 -3.00 3.11
C CYS A 188 6.42 -3.00 2.44
N GLY A 189 6.28 -3.68 1.32
CA GLY A 189 5.00 -3.87 0.63
C GLY A 189 4.37 -5.24 0.84
N ASN A 190 5.03 -6.12 1.61
CA ASN A 190 4.63 -7.51 1.85
C ASN A 190 4.40 -7.74 3.35
N ASP A 191 3.18 -8.09 3.74
CA ASP A 191 2.80 -8.22 5.15
C ASP A 191 3.52 -9.39 5.87
N ASP A 192 4.00 -10.38 5.15
CA ASP A 192 4.81 -11.50 5.65
C ASP A 192 6.29 -11.14 5.90
N LEU A 193 6.76 -9.97 5.42
CA LEU A 193 8.15 -9.52 5.51
C LEU A 193 8.33 -8.25 6.36
N ILE A 194 7.34 -7.83 7.14
CA ILE A 194 7.39 -6.58 7.92
C ILE A 194 8.60 -6.57 8.87
N VAL A 195 8.69 -7.55 9.73
CA VAL A 195 9.72 -7.59 10.78
C VAL A 195 11.13 -7.71 10.20
N PRO A 196 11.43 -8.67 9.28
CA PRO A 196 12.79 -8.81 8.76
C PRO A 196 13.24 -7.57 7.96
N THR A 197 12.35 -6.91 7.21
CA THR A 197 12.72 -5.73 6.43
C THR A 197 12.95 -4.51 7.31
N ILE A 198 12.13 -4.28 8.33
CA ILE A 198 12.35 -3.21 9.32
C ILE A 198 13.65 -3.44 10.08
N ALA A 199 13.96 -4.68 10.49
CA ALA A 199 15.22 -5.01 11.15
C ALA A 199 16.46 -4.70 10.28
N CYS A 200 16.30 -4.71 8.95
CA CYS A 200 17.35 -4.32 8.00
C CYS A 200 17.41 -2.81 7.72
N GLY A 201 16.48 -1.99 8.23
CA GLY A 201 16.52 -0.53 8.10
C GLY A 201 15.34 0.11 7.37
N PHE A 202 14.32 -0.65 6.97
CA PHE A 202 13.07 -0.09 6.44
C PHE A 202 12.36 0.74 7.52
N LYS A 203 11.64 1.78 7.10
CA LYS A 203 10.97 2.73 7.99
C LYS A 203 9.58 2.29 8.42
N GLY A 204 9.08 1.20 7.85
CA GLY A 204 7.76 0.67 8.17
C GLY A 204 7.20 -0.19 7.04
N VAL A 205 5.89 -0.29 7.00
CA VAL A 205 5.13 -1.09 6.03
C VAL A 205 4.00 -0.28 5.41
N ILE A 206 3.69 -0.56 4.15
CA ILE A 206 2.43 -0.17 3.49
C ILE A 206 1.62 -1.46 3.30
N SER A 207 0.70 -1.71 4.21
CA SER A 207 0.10 -3.00 4.54
C SER A 207 -1.30 -3.18 3.96
N VAL A 208 -1.66 -4.42 3.62
CA VAL A 208 -3.04 -4.88 3.36
C VAL A 208 -3.66 -5.43 4.65
N LEU A 209 -2.89 -6.18 5.45
CA LEU A 209 -3.31 -6.76 6.73
C LEU A 209 -3.93 -5.70 7.65
N SER A 210 -3.36 -4.49 7.67
CA SER A 210 -3.80 -3.38 8.51
C SER A 210 -5.23 -2.90 8.24
N ASN A 211 -5.83 -3.20 7.07
CA ASN A 211 -7.26 -2.95 6.86
C ASN A 211 -8.13 -3.69 7.89
N VAL A 212 -7.72 -4.90 8.28
CA VAL A 212 -8.45 -5.78 9.21
C VAL A 212 -7.91 -5.69 10.64
N LEU A 213 -6.59 -5.63 10.78
CA LEU A 213 -5.86 -5.64 12.06
C LEU A 213 -4.91 -4.44 12.19
N PRO A 214 -5.45 -3.19 12.17
CA PRO A 214 -4.63 -1.99 12.19
C PRO A 214 -3.79 -1.84 13.46
N ALA A 215 -4.35 -2.15 14.63
CA ALA A 215 -3.64 -2.02 15.92
C ALA A 215 -2.48 -3.01 16.04
N GLU A 216 -2.70 -4.27 15.69
CA GLU A 216 -1.70 -5.33 15.74
C GLU A 216 -0.57 -5.09 14.73
N THR A 217 -0.92 -4.66 13.52
CA THR A 217 0.07 -4.34 12.48
C THR A 217 0.91 -3.11 12.88
N SER A 218 0.27 -2.08 13.43
CA SER A 218 0.96 -0.90 13.96
C SER A 218 1.88 -1.25 15.13
N GLN A 219 1.43 -2.08 16.05
CA GLN A 219 2.23 -2.55 17.19
C GLN A 219 3.44 -3.37 16.73
N MET A 220 3.24 -4.29 15.78
CA MET A 220 4.31 -5.11 15.21
C MET A 220 5.40 -4.24 14.56
N ALA A 221 5.00 -3.29 13.72
CA ALA A 221 5.94 -2.37 13.08
C ALA A 221 6.67 -1.49 14.10
N LYS A 222 5.96 -0.98 15.11
CA LYS A 222 6.55 -0.18 16.19
C LYS A 222 7.60 -0.96 16.98
N LEU A 223 7.29 -2.19 17.41
CA LEU A 223 8.24 -3.04 18.15
C LEU A 223 9.50 -3.34 17.32
N ALA A 224 9.34 -3.61 16.03
CA ALA A 224 10.48 -3.83 15.12
C ALA A 224 11.36 -2.57 15.00
N LEU A 225 10.76 -1.38 14.88
CA LEU A 225 11.46 -0.10 14.83
C LEU A 225 12.20 0.23 16.15
N GLU A 226 11.67 -0.22 17.29
CA GLU A 226 12.30 -0.09 18.60
C GLU A 226 13.41 -1.14 18.84
N GLY A 227 13.69 -2.02 17.88
CA GLY A 227 14.66 -3.10 18.01
C GLY A 227 14.18 -4.31 18.84
N LYS A 228 12.90 -4.33 19.23
CA LYS A 228 12.25 -5.43 19.96
C LYS A 228 11.84 -6.55 19.02
N ASN A 229 12.81 -7.06 18.25
CA ASN A 229 12.55 -7.97 17.13
C ASN A 229 11.89 -9.30 17.56
N ALA A 230 12.21 -9.82 18.75
CA ALA A 230 11.58 -11.05 19.23
C ALA A 230 10.08 -10.88 19.52
N GLU A 231 9.69 -9.75 20.11
CA GLU A 231 8.28 -9.43 20.38
C GLU A 231 7.52 -9.15 19.07
N ALA A 232 8.12 -8.40 18.15
CA ALA A 232 7.57 -8.15 16.81
C ALA A 232 7.39 -9.46 16.03
N ALA A 233 8.38 -10.34 16.04
CA ALA A 233 8.33 -11.64 15.38
C ALA A 233 7.23 -12.56 15.96
N ALA A 234 6.97 -12.50 17.25
CA ALA A 234 5.87 -13.25 17.86
C ALA A 234 4.51 -12.83 17.28
N ILE A 235 4.29 -11.52 17.07
CA ILE A 235 3.08 -11.02 16.40
C ILE A 235 3.06 -11.45 14.93
N GLN A 236 4.17 -11.27 14.21
CA GLN A 236 4.29 -11.65 12.80
C GLN A 236 3.92 -13.13 12.60
N LEU A 237 4.51 -14.03 13.38
CA LEU A 237 4.27 -15.46 13.27
C LEU A 237 2.84 -15.86 13.66
N LYS A 238 2.26 -15.22 14.68
CA LYS A 238 0.85 -15.42 15.06
C LYS A 238 -0.09 -15.04 13.93
N LEU A 239 0.18 -13.94 13.22
CA LEU A 239 -0.68 -13.44 12.15
C LEU A 239 -0.38 -14.03 10.78
N LEU A 240 0.75 -14.73 10.60
CA LEU A 240 1.17 -15.27 9.31
C LEU A 240 0.13 -16.17 8.61
N PRO A 241 -0.63 -17.06 9.31
CA PRO A 241 -1.70 -17.81 8.68
C PRO A 241 -2.79 -16.93 8.09
N PHE A 242 -3.13 -15.80 8.76
CA PHE A 242 -4.12 -14.86 8.26
C PHE A 242 -3.58 -14.03 7.09
N VAL A 243 -2.30 -13.59 7.16
CA VAL A 243 -1.63 -12.96 6.02
C VAL A 243 -1.69 -13.85 4.78
N ASN A 244 -1.33 -15.14 4.91
CA ASN A 244 -1.41 -16.10 3.81
C ASN A 244 -2.85 -16.25 3.28
N ALA A 245 -3.86 -16.21 4.14
CA ALA A 245 -5.25 -16.27 3.72
C ALA A 245 -5.68 -14.99 2.96
N LEU A 246 -5.21 -13.81 3.35
CA LEU A 246 -5.46 -12.53 2.66
C LEU A 246 -4.83 -12.45 1.26
N PHE A 247 -3.86 -13.30 0.97
CA PHE A 247 -3.19 -13.41 -0.35
C PHE A 247 -3.42 -14.76 -1.04
N SER A 248 -4.37 -15.58 -0.56
CA SER A 248 -4.73 -16.86 -1.19
C SER A 248 -5.43 -16.69 -2.54
N GLU A 249 -6.01 -15.52 -2.80
CA GLU A 249 -6.50 -15.07 -4.09
C GLU A 249 -5.99 -13.66 -4.37
N THR A 250 -6.26 -13.14 -5.57
CA THR A 250 -5.83 -11.79 -5.95
C THR A 250 -6.36 -10.73 -4.97
N SER A 251 -5.46 -10.06 -4.24
CA SER A 251 -5.85 -8.91 -3.40
C SER A 251 -6.41 -7.78 -4.28
N PRO A 252 -7.55 -7.12 -3.90
CA PRO A 252 -8.15 -7.10 -2.58
C PRO A 252 -9.30 -8.11 -2.33
N ILE A 253 -9.49 -9.13 -3.13
CA ILE A 253 -10.62 -10.06 -2.98
C ILE A 253 -10.73 -10.59 -1.53
N PRO A 254 -9.69 -11.21 -0.92
CA PRO A 254 -9.84 -11.75 0.42
C PRO A 254 -9.99 -10.68 1.51
N VAL A 255 -9.30 -9.55 1.40
CA VAL A 255 -9.40 -8.50 2.43
C VAL A 255 -10.79 -7.86 2.45
N LYS A 256 -11.44 -7.67 1.28
CA LYS A 256 -12.83 -7.19 1.22
C LYS A 256 -13.80 -8.22 1.79
N ALA A 257 -13.64 -9.51 1.46
CA ALA A 257 -14.43 -10.58 2.06
C ALA A 257 -14.29 -10.63 3.60
N ALA A 258 -13.09 -10.40 4.14
CA ALA A 258 -12.85 -10.34 5.58
C ALA A 258 -13.57 -9.14 6.21
N LEU A 259 -13.42 -7.94 5.65
CA LEU A 259 -14.08 -6.73 6.14
C LEU A 259 -15.60 -6.81 6.04
N ALA A 260 -16.13 -7.38 4.95
CA ALA A 260 -17.56 -7.61 4.79
C ALA A 260 -18.10 -8.57 5.86
N LYS A 261 -17.35 -9.66 6.16
CA LYS A 261 -17.71 -10.59 7.24
C LYS A 261 -17.72 -9.92 8.62
N MET A 262 -16.89 -8.89 8.81
CA MET A 262 -16.89 -8.06 10.03
C MET A 262 -17.98 -6.97 10.02
N GLY A 263 -18.74 -6.81 8.93
CA GLY A 263 -19.78 -5.78 8.80
C GLY A 263 -19.25 -4.37 8.55
N LEU A 264 -18.02 -4.24 8.02
CA LEU A 264 -17.36 -2.94 7.79
C LEU A 264 -17.56 -2.42 6.35
N CYS A 265 -17.90 -3.28 5.40
CA CYS A 265 -18.27 -2.93 4.03
C CYS A 265 -19.13 -4.03 3.40
N GLU A 266 -19.66 -3.82 2.21
CA GLU A 266 -20.24 -4.90 1.39
C GLU A 266 -19.13 -5.74 0.73
N ASP A 267 -19.41 -7.04 0.47
CA ASP A 267 -18.51 -7.95 -0.29
C ASP A 267 -18.66 -7.69 -1.80
N GLU A 268 -18.48 -6.44 -2.19
CA GLU A 268 -18.66 -5.99 -3.56
C GLU A 268 -17.31 -5.57 -4.18
N LEU A 269 -17.05 -6.11 -5.37
CA LEU A 269 -15.87 -5.86 -6.18
C LEU A 269 -16.32 -5.48 -7.59
N ARG A 270 -15.49 -4.77 -8.33
CA ARG A 270 -15.74 -4.48 -9.74
C ARG A 270 -15.01 -5.46 -10.65
N LEU A 271 -15.66 -5.93 -11.71
CA LEU A 271 -15.01 -6.78 -12.70
C LEU A 271 -13.71 -6.15 -13.22
N PRO A 272 -12.64 -6.94 -13.44
CA PRO A 272 -12.62 -8.41 -13.52
C PRO A 272 -12.54 -9.14 -12.17
N LEU A 273 -12.49 -8.44 -11.04
CA LEU A 273 -12.51 -9.07 -9.74
C LEU A 273 -13.92 -9.56 -9.40
N VAL A 274 -13.99 -10.69 -8.73
CA VAL A 274 -15.24 -11.33 -8.29
C VAL A 274 -15.14 -11.69 -6.82
N PRO A 275 -16.26 -11.92 -6.10
CA PRO A 275 -16.23 -12.34 -4.72
C PRO A 275 -15.37 -13.60 -4.51
N MET A 276 -14.72 -13.67 -3.35
CA MET A 276 -13.83 -14.77 -2.98
C MET A 276 -14.50 -16.13 -3.11
N GLN A 277 -13.77 -17.13 -3.63
CA GLN A 277 -14.26 -18.49 -3.76
C GLN A 277 -14.56 -19.12 -2.39
N GLU A 278 -15.59 -19.96 -2.33
CA GLU A 278 -16.11 -20.50 -1.06
C GLU A 278 -15.06 -21.29 -0.27
N GLY A 279 -14.28 -22.16 -0.91
CA GLY A 279 -13.27 -22.98 -0.23
C GLY A 279 -12.21 -22.16 0.52
N PRO A 280 -11.46 -21.27 -0.15
CA PRO A 280 -10.52 -20.35 0.49
C PRO A 280 -11.19 -19.41 1.50
N ARG A 281 -12.41 -18.94 1.20
CA ARG A 281 -13.20 -18.06 2.09
C ARG A 281 -13.46 -18.72 3.45
N GLN A 282 -13.94 -19.97 3.45
CA GLN A 282 -14.21 -20.69 4.70
C GLN A 282 -12.94 -20.95 5.52
N LYS A 283 -11.81 -21.22 4.86
CA LYS A 283 -10.51 -21.34 5.54
C LYS A 283 -10.11 -20.03 6.20
N MET A 284 -10.24 -18.91 5.49
CA MET A 284 -9.96 -17.58 6.05
C MET A 284 -10.88 -17.27 7.25
N TYR A 285 -12.19 -17.57 7.15
CA TYR A 285 -13.12 -17.34 8.26
C TYR A 285 -12.83 -18.21 9.47
N ALA A 286 -12.32 -19.44 9.29
CA ALA A 286 -11.85 -20.26 10.41
C ALA A 286 -10.70 -19.58 11.16
N ILE A 287 -9.71 -19.06 10.43
CA ILE A 287 -8.60 -18.31 11.02
C ILE A 287 -9.10 -17.04 11.71
N MET A 288 -10.06 -16.32 11.12
CA MET A 288 -10.66 -15.12 11.73
C MET A 288 -11.37 -15.44 13.06
N ARG A 289 -12.03 -16.61 13.18
CA ARG A 289 -12.61 -17.07 14.47
C ARG A 289 -11.53 -17.35 15.50
N GLU A 290 -10.46 -18.02 15.12
CA GLU A 290 -9.32 -18.30 16.02
C GLU A 290 -8.66 -17.00 16.52
N LEU A 291 -8.65 -15.95 15.70
CA LEU A 291 -8.16 -14.63 16.07
C LEU A 291 -9.19 -13.78 16.84
N GLY A 292 -10.44 -14.26 16.98
CA GLY A 292 -11.51 -13.53 17.67
C GLY A 292 -12.08 -12.34 16.88
N LEU A 293 -11.90 -12.31 15.58
CA LEU A 293 -12.37 -11.22 14.70
C LEU A 293 -13.86 -11.36 14.33
N ILE A 294 -14.37 -12.58 14.35
CA ILE A 294 -15.77 -12.92 14.06
C ILE A 294 -16.25 -14.03 14.98
N ALA A 295 -17.57 -14.17 15.13
CA ALA A 295 -18.20 -15.24 15.88
C ALA A 295 -18.12 -16.62 15.19
#